data_60d0b2e532a168db461aa8bb73efa8d5
#
_entry.id   60d0b2e532a168db461aa8bb73efa8d5
#
_cell.length_a   1.000
_cell.length_b   1.000
_cell.length_c   1.000
_cell.angle_alpha   90.00
_cell.angle_beta   90.00
_cell.angle_gamma   90.00
#
_symmetry.space_group_name_H-M   'P 1'
#
loop_
_entity.id
_entity.type
_entity.pdbx_description
1 polymer ?
#
loop_
_entity_poly.entity_id
_entity_poly.type
_entity_poly.pdbx_seq_one_letter_code
_entity_poly.pdbx_strand_id
1 'polypeptide(L)'
;MRLSPDTVAAERDWVRDRTPVVTLINDVRSDLGATFGVEVAPVSEADYRAEVDAVFADGDLAVNVAALVALLRDLDVEDDYPGFVVDELLGRELAGMIAGTQPLRLLGEATFHYADVSHHPEAEREGGAEPAEPAGVDDLEAALAAGFQTRLPGWDWTDGDSPFAVE
;
A
#
# COMPACT_ATOMS: atom_id res chain seq x y z
N MET A 1 -15.51 -14.43 3.80
CA MET A 1 -14.23 -14.62 3.10
C MET A 1 -13.71 -16.03 3.30
N ARG A 2 -13.17 -16.65 2.28
CA ARG A 2 -12.49 -17.96 2.36
C ARG A 2 -11.11 -17.80 1.73
N LEU A 3 -10.06 -18.10 2.49
CA LEU A 3 -8.69 -18.11 2.01
C LEU A 3 -8.31 -19.52 1.54
N SER A 4 -7.80 -19.62 0.34
CA SER A 4 -7.29 -20.83 -0.29
C SER A 4 -6.11 -20.44 -1.20
N PRO A 5 -5.29 -21.38 -1.65
CA PRO A 5 -4.23 -21.05 -2.61
C PRO A 5 -4.71 -20.28 -3.84
N ASP A 6 -5.89 -20.65 -4.36
CA ASP A 6 -6.48 -19.99 -5.54
C ASP A 6 -6.92 -18.55 -5.23
N THR A 7 -7.53 -18.31 -4.05
CA THR A 7 -7.93 -16.95 -3.67
C THR A 7 -6.73 -16.07 -3.35
N VAL A 8 -5.69 -16.60 -2.71
CA VAL A 8 -4.44 -15.86 -2.49
C VAL A 8 -3.77 -15.50 -3.81
N ALA A 9 -3.76 -16.41 -4.78
CA ALA A 9 -3.22 -16.14 -6.11
C ALA A 9 -4.04 -15.06 -6.84
N ALA A 10 -5.37 -15.09 -6.73
CA ALA A 10 -6.23 -14.07 -7.32
C ALA A 10 -5.98 -12.67 -6.73
N GLU A 11 -5.79 -12.58 -5.40
CA GLU A 11 -5.45 -11.30 -4.76
C GLU A 11 -4.05 -10.80 -5.16
N ARG A 12 -3.06 -11.71 -5.28
CA ARG A 12 -1.75 -11.36 -5.86
C ARG A 12 -1.90 -10.75 -7.24
N ASP A 13 -2.64 -11.39 -8.12
CA ASP A 13 -2.78 -10.95 -9.51
C ASP A 13 -3.50 -9.60 -9.57
N TRP A 14 -4.50 -9.38 -8.73
CA TRP A 14 -5.18 -8.09 -8.62
C TRP A 14 -4.21 -6.98 -8.17
N VAL A 15 -3.44 -7.21 -7.09
CA VAL A 15 -2.43 -6.26 -6.60
C VAL A 15 -1.37 -5.98 -7.66
N ARG A 16 -0.89 -7.02 -8.31
CA ARG A 16 0.16 -6.94 -9.32
C ARG A 16 -0.22 -6.11 -10.55
N ASP A 17 -1.49 -6.11 -10.91
CA ASP A 17 -2.00 -5.41 -12.09
C ASP A 17 -2.57 -4.01 -11.76
N ARG A 18 -2.49 -3.59 -10.50
CA ARG A 18 -3.02 -2.29 -10.06
C ARG A 18 -2.07 -1.14 -10.41
N THR A 19 -2.18 -0.63 -11.63
CA THR A 19 -1.33 0.46 -12.16
C THR A 19 -1.38 1.76 -11.33
N PRO A 20 -2.53 2.21 -10.78
CA PRO A 20 -2.58 3.40 -9.94
C PRO A 20 -1.61 3.37 -8.76
N VAL A 21 -1.35 2.20 -8.19
CA VAL A 21 -0.39 2.04 -7.08
C VAL A 21 1.02 2.48 -7.48
N VAL A 22 1.48 2.15 -8.68
CA VAL A 22 2.82 2.55 -9.17
C VAL A 22 2.93 4.07 -9.30
N THR A 23 1.88 4.71 -9.82
CA THR A 23 1.81 6.16 -9.91
C THR A 23 1.89 6.79 -8.52
N LEU A 24 1.07 6.32 -7.58
CA LEU A 24 1.05 6.82 -6.21
C LEU A 24 2.39 6.59 -5.48
N ILE A 25 3.03 5.43 -5.68
CA ILE A 25 4.40 5.18 -5.18
C ILE A 25 5.35 6.27 -5.63
N ASN A 26 5.35 6.60 -6.92
CA ASN A 26 6.27 7.58 -7.48
C ASN A 26 5.98 9.01 -7.00
N ASP A 27 4.70 9.38 -6.86
CA ASP A 27 4.30 10.67 -6.31
C ASP A 27 4.77 10.82 -4.85
N VAL A 28 4.49 9.82 -4.01
CA VAL A 28 4.93 9.79 -2.61
C VAL A 28 6.46 9.82 -2.51
N ARG A 29 7.18 9.07 -3.35
CA ARG A 29 8.65 9.06 -3.37
C ARG A 29 9.22 10.43 -3.74
N SER A 30 8.62 11.10 -4.71
CA SER A 30 9.03 12.45 -5.11
C SER A 30 8.87 13.44 -3.97
N ASP A 31 7.73 13.42 -3.31
CA ASP A 31 7.39 14.35 -2.23
C ASP A 31 8.23 14.11 -0.97
N LEU A 32 8.39 12.85 -0.57
CA LEU A 32 9.24 12.49 0.57
C LEU A 32 10.71 12.75 0.27
N GLY A 33 11.17 12.49 -0.96
CA GLY A 33 12.52 12.83 -1.40
C GLY A 33 12.80 14.31 -1.27
N ALA A 34 11.88 15.16 -1.71
CA ALA A 34 11.98 16.60 -1.56
C ALA A 34 12.00 17.02 -0.07
N THR A 35 11.16 16.41 0.76
CA THR A 35 11.09 16.68 2.21
C THR A 35 12.38 16.30 2.94
N PHE A 36 12.98 15.17 2.58
CA PHE A 36 14.22 14.69 3.19
C PHE A 36 15.48 15.23 2.52
N GLY A 37 15.36 15.96 1.41
CA GLY A 37 16.49 16.51 0.67
C GLY A 37 17.33 15.44 -0.06
N VAL A 38 16.69 14.35 -0.48
CA VAL A 38 17.30 13.24 -1.22
C VAL A 38 16.61 13.05 -2.55
N GLU A 39 17.37 12.67 -3.57
CA GLU A 39 16.80 12.26 -4.86
C GLU A 39 16.54 10.75 -4.83
N VAL A 40 15.29 10.36 -5.05
CA VAL A 40 14.88 8.96 -5.12
C VAL A 40 14.41 8.66 -6.53
N ALA A 41 15.03 7.68 -7.16
CA ALA A 41 14.66 7.28 -8.51
C ALA A 41 13.21 6.75 -8.58
N PRO A 42 12.49 7.03 -9.66
CA PRO A 42 11.16 6.47 -9.88
C PRO A 42 11.23 4.94 -10.03
N VAL A 43 10.17 4.29 -9.61
CA VAL A 43 9.99 2.84 -9.68
C VAL A 43 9.24 2.48 -10.95
N SER A 44 9.69 1.45 -11.66
CA SER A 44 8.98 0.90 -12.80
C SER A 44 7.88 -0.08 -12.39
N GLU A 45 6.91 -0.32 -13.28
CA GLU A 45 5.92 -1.38 -13.08
C GLU A 45 6.57 -2.75 -12.90
N ALA A 46 7.69 -3.01 -13.56
CA ALA A 46 8.42 -4.28 -13.46
C ALA A 46 9.01 -4.47 -12.06
N ASP A 47 9.59 -3.42 -11.47
CA ASP A 47 10.13 -3.47 -10.11
C ASP A 47 9.00 -3.69 -9.09
N TYR A 48 7.89 -2.97 -9.24
CA TYR A 48 6.71 -3.15 -8.40
C TYR A 48 6.17 -4.58 -8.46
N ARG A 49 5.97 -5.12 -9.67
CA ARG A 49 5.48 -6.48 -9.86
C ARG A 49 6.42 -7.54 -9.26
N ALA A 50 7.72 -7.32 -9.35
CA ALA A 50 8.72 -8.22 -8.74
C ALA A 50 8.61 -8.22 -7.21
N GLU A 51 8.38 -7.08 -6.58
CA GLU A 51 8.16 -7.00 -5.13
C GLU A 51 6.82 -7.61 -4.70
N VAL A 52 5.76 -7.42 -5.48
CA VAL A 52 4.48 -8.12 -5.24
C VAL A 52 4.69 -9.62 -5.27
N ASP A 53 5.37 -10.13 -6.29
CA ASP A 53 5.67 -11.56 -6.41
C ASP A 53 6.50 -12.06 -5.21
N ALA A 54 7.46 -11.28 -4.72
CA ALA A 54 8.28 -11.62 -3.54
C ALA A 54 7.44 -11.68 -2.25
N VAL A 55 6.55 -10.73 -2.00
CA VAL A 55 5.64 -10.72 -0.84
C VAL A 55 4.71 -11.92 -0.88
N PHE A 56 4.15 -12.25 -2.04
CA PHE A 56 3.24 -13.38 -2.18
C PHE A 56 3.95 -14.75 -2.31
N ALA A 57 5.27 -14.79 -2.36
CA ALA A 57 6.06 -16.01 -2.24
C ALA A 57 6.31 -16.43 -0.77
N ASP A 58 6.17 -15.52 0.19
CA ASP A 58 6.23 -15.80 1.62
C ASP A 58 4.86 -16.32 2.10
N GLY A 59 4.81 -17.59 2.49
CA GLY A 59 3.55 -18.31 2.73
C GLY A 59 2.64 -17.65 3.76
N ASP A 60 3.16 -17.28 4.92
CA ASP A 60 2.37 -16.66 6.00
C ASP A 60 2.03 -15.21 5.65
N LEU A 61 2.98 -14.46 5.15
CA LEU A 61 2.79 -13.07 4.73
C LEU A 61 1.77 -12.98 3.58
N ALA A 62 1.90 -13.86 2.57
CA ALA A 62 0.98 -13.90 1.44
C ALA A 62 -0.49 -14.06 1.85
N VAL A 63 -0.76 -14.97 2.78
CA VAL A 63 -2.13 -15.23 3.27
C VAL A 63 -2.68 -14.01 4.02
N ASN A 64 -1.87 -13.38 4.87
CA ASN A 64 -2.29 -12.21 5.65
C ASN A 64 -2.51 -10.99 4.76
N VAL A 65 -1.61 -10.74 3.82
CA VAL A 65 -1.75 -9.66 2.83
C VAL A 65 -2.99 -9.88 1.97
N ALA A 66 -3.19 -11.08 1.44
CA ALA A 66 -4.38 -11.41 0.64
C ALA A 66 -5.67 -11.19 1.43
N ALA A 67 -5.70 -11.54 2.72
CA ALA A 67 -6.87 -11.31 3.56
C ALA A 67 -7.21 -9.83 3.72
N LEU A 68 -6.21 -8.99 4.00
CA LEU A 68 -6.42 -7.54 4.16
C LEU A 68 -6.77 -6.86 2.83
N VAL A 69 -6.13 -7.27 1.73
CA VAL A 69 -6.47 -6.79 0.38
C VAL A 69 -7.94 -7.07 0.06
N ALA A 70 -8.38 -8.31 0.26
CA ALA A 70 -9.76 -8.68 0.00
C ALA A 70 -10.76 -7.92 0.91
N LEU A 71 -10.43 -7.73 2.18
CA LEU A 71 -11.26 -6.97 3.11
C LEU A 71 -11.42 -5.52 2.68
N LEU A 72 -10.32 -4.83 2.37
CA LEU A 72 -10.35 -3.43 1.96
C LEU A 72 -11.05 -3.24 0.61
N ARG A 73 -10.78 -4.15 -0.34
CA ARG A 73 -11.41 -4.07 -1.66
C ARG A 73 -12.93 -4.22 -1.62
N ASP A 74 -13.43 -5.06 -0.73
CA ASP A 74 -14.86 -5.32 -0.59
C ASP A 74 -15.53 -4.37 0.42
N LEU A 75 -14.75 -3.52 1.09
CA LEU A 75 -15.25 -2.58 2.07
C LEU A 75 -15.85 -1.37 1.38
N ASP A 76 -17.11 -1.17 1.59
CA ASP A 76 -17.86 -0.02 1.10
C ASP A 76 -18.76 0.53 2.19
N VAL A 77 -19.02 1.82 2.14
CA VAL A 77 -19.87 2.51 3.12
C VAL A 77 -20.94 3.27 2.36
N GLU A 78 -22.19 2.96 2.67
CA GLU A 78 -23.32 3.70 2.13
C GLU A 78 -23.44 5.04 2.86
N ASP A 79 -23.34 6.12 2.12
CA ASP A 79 -23.27 7.49 2.61
C ASP A 79 -21.98 7.83 3.41
N ASP A 80 -21.75 9.10 3.63
CA ASP A 80 -20.65 9.61 4.45
C ASP A 80 -20.93 9.35 5.94
N TYR A 81 -20.41 8.25 6.45
CA TYR A 81 -20.63 7.81 7.83
C TYR A 81 -19.59 8.44 8.79
N PRO A 82 -19.97 9.45 9.60
CA PRO A 82 -19.04 10.12 10.49
C PRO A 82 -18.37 9.15 11.49
N GLY A 83 -17.04 9.18 11.54
CA GLY A 83 -16.25 8.34 12.44
C GLY A 83 -15.97 6.93 11.92
N PHE A 84 -16.26 6.65 10.66
CA PHE A 84 -15.80 5.43 10.02
C PHE A 84 -14.28 5.50 9.79
N VAL A 85 -13.55 4.57 10.38
CA VAL A 85 -12.08 4.54 10.35
C VAL A 85 -11.54 3.12 10.20
N VAL A 86 -12.37 2.16 9.84
CA VAL A 86 -11.97 0.74 9.74
C VAL A 86 -11.04 0.54 8.55
N ASP A 87 -11.29 1.20 7.43
CA ASP A 87 -10.47 1.25 6.24
C ASP A 87 -9.06 1.79 6.56
N GLU A 88 -8.96 2.93 7.25
CA GLU A 88 -7.68 3.49 7.71
C GLU A 88 -6.93 2.52 8.65
N LEU A 89 -7.62 1.86 9.58
CA LEU A 89 -6.99 0.89 10.49
C LEU A 89 -6.45 -0.33 9.72
N LEU A 90 -7.24 -0.86 8.81
CA LEU A 90 -6.84 -2.00 7.97
C LEU A 90 -5.73 -1.61 6.99
N GLY A 91 -5.81 -0.43 6.39
CA GLY A 91 -4.80 0.10 5.47
C GLY A 91 -3.45 0.27 6.15
N ARG A 92 -3.41 0.86 7.33
CA ARG A 92 -2.18 1.02 8.12
C ARG A 92 -1.56 -0.32 8.50
N GLU A 93 -2.38 -1.28 8.93
CA GLU A 93 -1.90 -2.63 9.26
C GLU A 93 -1.33 -3.34 8.01
N LEU A 94 -2.00 -3.21 6.86
CA LEU A 94 -1.53 -3.76 5.60
C LEU A 94 -0.19 -3.15 5.16
N ALA A 95 -0.06 -1.83 5.21
CA ALA A 95 1.17 -1.12 4.88
C ALA A 95 2.34 -1.58 5.74
N GLY A 96 2.13 -1.66 7.06
CA GLY A 96 3.14 -2.13 7.99
C GLY A 96 3.53 -3.59 7.78
N MET A 97 2.57 -4.43 7.44
CA MET A 97 2.78 -5.85 7.17
C MET A 97 3.62 -6.07 5.91
N ILE A 98 3.32 -5.36 4.82
CA ILE A 98 4.10 -5.40 3.58
C ILE A 98 5.51 -4.86 3.81
N ALA A 99 5.65 -3.74 4.51
CA ALA A 99 6.95 -3.15 4.81
C ALA A 99 7.89 -4.10 5.57
N GLY A 100 7.34 -4.89 6.48
CA GLY A 100 8.07 -5.95 7.19
C GLY A 100 8.38 -5.61 8.64
N THR A 101 9.62 -5.88 9.09
CA THR A 101 10.04 -5.69 10.48
C THR A 101 10.38 -4.22 10.77
N GLN A 102 10.53 -3.87 12.05
CA GLN A 102 10.97 -2.54 12.46
C GLN A 102 12.41 -2.25 11.97
N PRO A 103 12.76 -1.02 11.58
CA PRO A 103 11.91 0.18 11.54
C PRO A 103 11.02 0.32 10.30
N LEU A 104 11.13 -0.57 9.31
CA LEU A 104 10.41 -0.49 8.04
C LEU A 104 8.89 -0.52 8.26
N ARG A 105 8.42 -1.34 9.21
CA ARG A 105 7.01 -1.39 9.57
C ARG A 105 6.50 -0.01 10.00
N LEU A 106 7.22 0.67 10.87
CA LEU A 106 6.86 2.01 11.33
C LEU A 106 6.83 3.02 10.18
N LEU A 107 7.82 2.93 9.27
CA LEU A 107 7.85 3.78 8.08
C LEU A 107 6.67 3.51 7.14
N GLY A 108 6.32 2.25 6.92
CA GLY A 108 5.14 1.87 6.14
C GLY A 108 3.86 2.44 6.74
N GLU A 109 3.66 2.30 8.04
CA GLU A 109 2.49 2.84 8.74
C GLU A 109 2.43 4.38 8.71
N ALA A 110 3.57 5.05 8.87
CA ALA A 110 3.64 6.51 8.78
C ALA A 110 3.40 7.02 7.36
N THR A 111 3.93 6.32 6.37
CA THR A 111 3.78 6.68 4.96
C THR A 111 2.36 6.41 4.45
N PHE A 112 1.66 5.45 5.03
CA PHE A 112 0.27 5.16 4.68
C PHE A 112 -0.61 6.41 4.81
N HIS A 113 -0.57 7.06 5.95
CA HIS A 113 -1.38 8.26 6.16
C HIS A 113 -1.01 9.39 5.18
N TYR A 114 0.28 9.51 4.87
CA TYR A 114 0.75 10.48 3.88
C TYR A 114 0.24 10.15 2.47
N ALA A 115 0.28 8.89 2.07
CA ALA A 115 -0.19 8.42 0.78
C ALA A 115 -1.71 8.58 0.64
N ASP A 116 -2.45 8.27 1.70
CA ASP A 116 -3.90 8.39 1.74
C ASP A 116 -4.36 9.84 1.52
N VAL A 117 -3.76 10.80 2.23
CA VAL A 117 -4.05 12.23 2.05
C VAL A 117 -3.66 12.72 0.65
N SER A 118 -2.61 12.15 0.06
CA SER A 118 -2.13 12.53 -1.28
C SER A 118 -2.98 11.92 -2.40
N HIS A 119 -3.66 10.79 -2.12
CA HIS A 119 -4.48 10.09 -3.09
C HIS A 119 -5.87 10.67 -3.26
N HIS A 120 -6.31 11.56 -2.37
CA HIS A 120 -7.55 12.30 -2.52
C HIS A 120 -7.33 13.50 -3.46
N PRO A 121 -7.37 13.32 -4.79
CA PRO A 121 -7.23 14.43 -5.70
C PRO A 121 -8.47 15.30 -5.60
N GLU A 122 -8.31 16.58 -5.88
CA GLU A 122 -9.39 17.59 -5.99
C GLU A 122 -10.53 17.17 -6.97
N ALA A 123 -10.45 16.00 -7.59
CA ALA A 123 -11.42 15.44 -8.53
C ALA A 123 -12.81 15.16 -7.92
N GLU A 124 -12.91 14.97 -6.61
CA GLU A 124 -14.22 14.91 -5.94
C GLU A 124 -14.95 16.26 -5.90
N ARG A 125 -14.29 17.36 -6.24
CA ARG A 125 -14.88 18.71 -6.26
C ARG A 125 -15.52 19.11 -7.58
N GLU A 126 -15.29 18.37 -8.65
CA GLU A 126 -15.90 18.63 -9.96
C GLU A 126 -16.58 17.36 -10.47
N GLY A 127 -17.90 17.32 -10.35
CA GLY A 127 -18.79 16.22 -10.72
C GLY A 127 -18.57 15.64 -12.12
N GLY A 128 -17.73 14.64 -12.18
CA GLY A 128 -17.55 13.75 -13.33
C GLY A 128 -18.03 12.36 -12.94
N ALA A 129 -19.06 11.85 -13.63
CA ALA A 129 -19.70 10.57 -13.35
C ALA A 129 -18.83 9.40 -13.85
N GLU A 130 -17.79 9.02 -13.10
CA GLU A 130 -17.31 7.65 -13.09
C GLU A 130 -17.99 6.90 -11.94
N PRO A 131 -18.29 5.60 -12.05
CA PRO A 131 -18.79 4.85 -10.92
C PRO A 131 -17.72 4.91 -9.82
N ALA A 132 -18.08 5.52 -8.68
CA ALA A 132 -17.20 5.62 -7.53
C ALA A 132 -16.74 4.21 -7.14
N GLU A 133 -15.43 4.00 -7.02
CA GLU A 133 -14.90 2.77 -6.44
C GLU A 133 -15.33 2.68 -4.97
N PRO A 134 -15.46 1.47 -4.39
CA PRO A 134 -15.76 1.31 -2.98
C PRO A 134 -14.79 2.11 -2.10
N ALA A 135 -15.27 2.68 -0.99
CA ALA A 135 -14.47 3.53 -0.11
C ALA A 135 -13.15 2.90 0.36
N GLY A 136 -13.14 1.58 0.57
CA GLY A 136 -11.93 0.86 0.99
C GLY A 136 -10.85 0.72 -0.09
N VAL A 137 -11.15 1.02 -1.35
CA VAL A 137 -10.15 0.88 -2.44
C VAL A 137 -9.12 1.99 -2.38
N ASP A 138 -9.49 3.20 -2.01
CA ASP A 138 -8.56 4.31 -1.87
C ASP A 138 -7.53 4.04 -0.76
N ASP A 139 -8.01 3.61 0.41
CA ASP A 139 -7.14 3.17 1.51
C ASP A 139 -6.30 1.96 1.14
N LEU A 140 -6.83 1.03 0.36
CA LEU A 140 -6.08 -0.10 -0.16
C LEU A 140 -4.92 0.34 -1.04
N GLU A 141 -5.15 1.24 -2.00
CA GLU A 141 -4.10 1.75 -2.88
C GLU A 141 -3.03 2.52 -2.10
N ALA A 142 -3.44 3.36 -1.16
CA ALA A 142 -2.53 4.07 -0.27
C ALA A 142 -1.69 3.10 0.59
N ALA A 143 -2.29 2.03 1.10
CA ALA A 143 -1.61 1.01 1.89
C ALA A 143 -0.60 0.21 1.06
N LEU A 144 -0.97 -0.17 -0.15
CA LEU A 144 -0.07 -0.87 -1.08
C LEU A 144 1.10 0.03 -1.46
N ALA A 145 0.84 1.29 -1.82
CA ALA A 145 1.89 2.24 -2.15
C ALA A 145 2.84 2.46 -0.97
N ALA A 146 2.32 2.69 0.23
CA ALA A 146 3.12 2.91 1.43
C ALA A 146 3.96 1.68 1.81
N GLY A 147 3.38 0.50 1.78
CA GLY A 147 4.08 -0.73 2.13
C GLY A 147 5.15 -1.11 1.11
N PHE A 148 4.81 -1.14 -0.17
CA PHE A 148 5.77 -1.55 -1.21
C PHE A 148 6.89 -0.54 -1.41
N GLN A 149 6.64 0.76 -1.32
CA GLN A 149 7.71 1.75 -1.50
C GLN A 149 8.86 1.61 -0.50
N THR A 150 8.60 1.09 0.71
CA THR A 150 9.65 0.87 1.70
C THR A 150 10.58 -0.29 1.32
N ARG A 151 10.11 -1.22 0.51
CA ARG A 151 10.85 -2.39 0.03
C ARG A 151 11.62 -2.12 -1.26
N LEU A 152 11.21 -1.10 -2.01
CA LEU A 152 11.79 -0.76 -3.30
C LEU A 152 13.09 0.03 -3.12
N PRO A 153 14.07 -0.12 -4.04
CA PRO A 153 15.39 0.48 -3.90
C PRO A 153 15.35 2.01 -3.94
N GLY A 154 16.40 2.63 -3.43
CA GLY A 154 16.63 4.07 -3.50
C GLY A 154 16.50 4.81 -2.16
N TRP A 155 16.09 4.12 -1.09
CA TRP A 155 16.08 4.66 0.25
C TRP A 155 17.24 4.10 1.09
N ASP A 156 17.95 4.97 1.82
CA ASP A 156 19.09 4.57 2.65
C ASP A 156 18.72 3.55 3.73
N TRP A 157 17.48 3.56 4.21
CA TRP A 157 17.02 2.61 5.24
C TRP A 157 16.88 1.17 4.75
N THR A 158 16.94 0.93 3.43
CA THR A 158 16.93 -0.43 2.87
C THR A 158 18.30 -1.09 2.89
N ASP A 159 19.37 -0.32 3.09
CA ASP A 159 20.75 -0.76 2.93
C ASP A 159 21.44 -1.20 4.23
N GLY A 160 20.77 -1.09 5.37
CA GLY A 160 21.32 -1.37 6.69
C GLY A 160 20.54 -2.39 7.51
N ASP A 161 21.22 -2.96 8.51
CA ASP A 161 20.57 -3.79 9.52
C ASP A 161 19.61 -2.96 10.39
N SER A 162 18.42 -3.48 10.65
CA SER A 162 17.49 -2.82 11.56
C SER A 162 18.08 -2.74 12.97
N PRO A 163 18.12 -1.55 13.62
CA PRO A 163 18.56 -1.43 15.01
C PRO A 163 17.61 -2.14 16.00
N PHE A 164 16.46 -2.58 15.53
CA PHE A 164 15.45 -3.32 16.29
C PHE A 164 15.40 -4.79 15.92
N ALA A 165 16.30 -5.28 15.06
CA ALA A 165 16.40 -6.70 14.76
C ALA A 165 16.79 -7.45 16.04
N VAL A 166 16.03 -8.48 16.37
CA VAL A 166 16.31 -9.39 17.48
C VAL A 166 16.87 -10.67 16.85
N GLU A 167 18.11 -10.98 17.19
CA GLU A 167 18.75 -12.22 16.77
C GLU A 167 18.13 -13.44 17.49
#